data_ea7da6066a80188bdc24f2c860a05d39
#
_entry.id   ea7da6066a80188bdc24f2c860a05d39
#
_cell.length_a   1.000
_cell.length_b   1.000
_cell.length_c   1.000
_cell.angle_alpha   90.00
_cell.angle_beta   90.00
_cell.angle_gamma   90.00
#
_symmetry.space_group_name_H-M   'P 1'
#
loop_
_entity.id
_entity.type
_entity.pdbx_description
1 polymer ?
#
loop_
_entity_poly.entity_id
_entity_poly.type
_entity_poly.pdbx_seq_one_letter_code
_entity_poly.pdbx_strand_id
1 'polypeptide(L)'
;MFIYITSVFCCILLVCVADKLNKRAEVLPFAIVFLILFTISGFRYGVGTDYFFTYVPTYKQIYNGTPPPMEPIFLWLNKLCIDFAGSWYQSIFIVTSFIFIGLIYIVIYNMPCSKVLLTVSFLCGGYFLYSFNVVRQTIATALFCCALLFVERNMDGKKRLQSLFAAFSLVAIAVGFHYSALIYFIVITLLYLRLDKKIYLSLFFASAVLVPTFVAVVGILLKGTKYENYISGYWPDPSRAFSLSSLLFVGFFFVYLFTESKEDDHWFNIFRNLHFIGSIAIMIGLFIPLGQRVSALFYLLNFLSIPYYIEYYITEKNKMLIKILYLSFCFFMFLHTLAVNGNGILPYNFAI
;
A
#
# COMPACT_ATOMS: atom_id res chain seq x y z
N MET A 1 18.66 -13.29 -3.63
CA MET A 1 18.56 -12.28 -4.68
C MET A 1 18.02 -12.85 -5.99
N PHE A 2 18.60 -13.93 -6.52
CA PHE A 2 18.20 -14.55 -7.80
C PHE A 2 16.71 -14.88 -7.87
N ILE A 3 16.13 -15.50 -6.84
CA ILE A 3 14.71 -15.88 -6.80
C ILE A 3 13.75 -14.68 -7.01
N TYR A 4 14.05 -13.52 -6.45
CA TYR A 4 13.22 -12.32 -6.64
C TYR A 4 13.31 -11.80 -8.07
N ILE A 5 14.51 -11.74 -8.63
CA ILE A 5 14.73 -11.24 -10.00
C ILE A 5 14.03 -12.16 -11.01
N THR A 6 14.24 -13.46 -10.90
CA THR A 6 13.60 -14.43 -11.80
C THR A 6 12.09 -14.42 -11.69
N SER A 7 11.56 -14.36 -10.46
CA SER A 7 10.10 -14.33 -10.27
C SER A 7 9.45 -13.06 -10.78
N VAL A 8 10.06 -11.89 -10.53
CA VAL A 8 9.57 -10.62 -11.09
C VAL A 8 9.59 -10.65 -12.60
N PHE A 9 10.68 -11.12 -13.20
CA PHE A 9 10.79 -11.25 -14.65
C PHE A 9 9.74 -12.19 -15.23
N CYS A 10 9.55 -13.38 -14.64
CA CYS A 10 8.50 -14.33 -15.04
C CYS A 10 7.10 -13.71 -14.93
N CYS A 11 6.79 -13.02 -13.82
CA CYS A 11 5.51 -12.36 -13.65
C CYS A 11 5.25 -11.29 -14.72
N ILE A 12 6.25 -10.46 -15.03
CA ILE A 12 6.12 -9.43 -16.07
C ILE A 12 5.89 -10.08 -17.44
N LEU A 13 6.65 -11.10 -17.81
CA LEU A 13 6.44 -11.82 -19.07
C LEU A 13 5.04 -12.41 -19.16
N LEU A 14 4.56 -13.06 -18.11
CA LEU A 14 3.23 -13.66 -18.07
C LEU A 14 2.12 -12.60 -18.20
N VAL A 15 2.26 -11.44 -17.57
CA VAL A 15 1.29 -10.34 -17.71
C VAL A 15 1.36 -9.74 -19.12
N CYS A 16 2.54 -9.60 -19.72
CA CYS A 16 2.68 -9.17 -21.13
C CYS A 16 2.03 -10.15 -22.11
N VAL A 17 2.08 -11.45 -21.81
CA VAL A 17 1.36 -12.47 -22.59
C VAL A 17 -0.14 -12.34 -22.37
N ALA A 18 -0.58 -12.21 -21.11
CA ALA A 18 -1.99 -12.06 -20.76
C ALA A 18 -2.64 -10.86 -21.47
N ASP A 19 -1.94 -9.74 -21.55
CA ASP A 19 -2.43 -8.50 -22.18
C ASP A 19 -2.71 -8.66 -23.70
N LYS A 20 -2.13 -9.67 -24.33
CA LYS A 20 -2.35 -10.02 -25.77
C LYS A 20 -3.43 -11.08 -25.97
N LEU A 21 -3.94 -11.68 -24.91
CA LEU A 21 -4.92 -12.75 -24.97
C LEU A 21 -6.35 -12.19 -24.82
N ASN A 22 -7.32 -13.00 -25.22
CA ASN A 22 -8.72 -12.68 -24.95
C ASN A 22 -9.05 -12.89 -23.45
N LYS A 23 -10.15 -12.29 -22.97
CA LYS A 23 -10.56 -12.30 -21.55
C LYS A 23 -10.65 -13.71 -20.90
N ARG A 24 -10.87 -14.77 -21.66
CA ARG A 24 -10.91 -16.13 -21.14
C ARG A 24 -9.52 -16.71 -20.98
N ALA A 25 -8.66 -16.48 -21.97
CA ALA A 25 -7.32 -17.03 -22.00
C ALA A 25 -6.35 -16.26 -21.08
N GLU A 26 -6.58 -14.97 -20.82
CA GLU A 26 -5.75 -14.18 -19.88
C GLU A 26 -5.78 -14.70 -18.44
N VAL A 27 -6.83 -15.44 -18.05
CA VAL A 27 -7.00 -15.97 -16.68
C VAL A 27 -5.84 -16.89 -16.29
N LEU A 28 -5.36 -17.73 -17.20
CA LEU A 28 -4.30 -18.69 -16.90
C LEU A 28 -2.95 -18.03 -16.57
N PRO A 29 -2.40 -17.14 -17.40
CA PRO A 29 -1.17 -16.41 -17.06
C PRO A 29 -1.31 -15.64 -15.74
N PHE A 30 -2.44 -15.03 -15.50
CA PHE A 30 -2.71 -14.33 -14.27
C PHE A 30 -2.76 -15.27 -13.06
N ALA A 31 -3.37 -16.42 -13.14
CA ALA A 31 -3.37 -17.43 -12.08
C ALA A 31 -1.95 -17.91 -11.77
N ILE A 32 -1.09 -18.07 -12.79
CA ILE A 32 0.31 -18.43 -12.60
C ILE A 32 1.06 -17.31 -11.87
N VAL A 33 0.86 -16.04 -12.25
CA VAL A 33 1.44 -14.90 -11.54
C VAL A 33 1.00 -14.88 -10.07
N PHE A 34 -0.29 -15.07 -9.80
CA PHE A 34 -0.80 -15.20 -8.44
C PHE A 34 -0.08 -16.30 -7.67
N LEU A 35 0.04 -17.50 -8.24
CA LEU A 35 0.70 -18.64 -7.59
C LEU A 35 2.18 -18.36 -7.31
N ILE A 36 2.92 -17.76 -8.24
CA ILE A 36 4.33 -17.38 -8.04
C ILE A 36 4.46 -16.43 -6.85
N LEU A 37 3.69 -15.34 -6.84
CA LEU A 37 3.77 -14.32 -5.80
C LEU A 37 3.29 -14.85 -4.44
N PHE A 38 2.21 -15.63 -4.45
CA PHE A 38 1.70 -16.31 -3.26
C PHE A 38 2.74 -17.27 -2.67
N THR A 39 3.39 -18.09 -3.50
CA THR A 39 4.40 -19.04 -3.05
C THR A 39 5.60 -18.32 -2.42
N ILE A 40 6.12 -17.29 -3.08
CA ILE A 40 7.25 -16.51 -2.55
C ILE A 40 6.88 -15.77 -1.26
N SER A 41 5.68 -15.23 -1.18
CA SER A 41 5.24 -14.50 0.01
C SER A 41 4.84 -15.45 1.15
N GLY A 42 4.06 -16.50 0.87
CA GLY A 42 3.47 -17.39 1.86
C GLY A 42 4.43 -18.44 2.41
N PHE A 43 5.33 -18.94 1.59
CA PHE A 43 6.27 -20.01 2.00
C PHE A 43 7.68 -19.51 2.31
N ARG A 44 7.84 -18.20 2.54
CA ARG A 44 9.11 -17.64 3.02
C ARG A 44 9.42 -18.09 4.44
N TYR A 45 10.70 -18.37 4.75
CA TYR A 45 11.16 -18.71 6.09
C TYR A 45 12.25 -17.75 6.56
N GLY A 46 12.00 -17.05 7.67
CA GLY A 46 12.94 -16.09 8.24
C GLY A 46 13.20 -14.87 7.36
N VAL A 47 12.33 -14.58 6.40
CA VAL A 47 12.46 -13.46 5.46
C VAL A 47 11.60 -12.28 5.91
N GLY A 48 12.23 -11.13 6.06
CA GLY A 48 11.65 -9.93 6.64
C GLY A 48 12.01 -9.77 8.12
N THR A 49 12.34 -8.53 8.53
CA THR A 49 12.75 -8.25 9.92
C THR A 49 11.66 -8.60 10.93
N ASP A 50 10.38 -8.39 10.60
CA ASP A 50 9.26 -8.66 11.50
C ASP A 50 8.92 -10.15 11.61
N TYR A 51 9.49 -11.02 10.76
CA TYR A 51 9.18 -12.45 10.77
C TYR A 51 9.39 -13.08 12.14
N PHE A 52 10.61 -13.05 12.65
CA PHE A 52 10.97 -13.60 13.96
C PHE A 52 10.80 -12.62 15.12
N PHE A 53 10.76 -11.31 14.85
CA PHE A 53 10.62 -10.31 15.91
C PHE A 53 9.16 -10.01 16.28
N THR A 54 8.24 -10.20 15.35
CA THR A 54 6.84 -9.83 15.57
C THR A 54 5.89 -11.02 15.37
N TYR A 55 5.87 -11.62 14.16
CA TYR A 55 4.79 -12.54 13.78
C TYR A 55 4.92 -13.92 14.44
N VAL A 56 6.11 -14.53 14.43
CA VAL A 56 6.33 -15.83 15.07
C VAL A 56 6.11 -15.77 16.59
N PRO A 57 6.68 -14.80 17.35
CA PRO A 57 6.38 -14.64 18.76
C PRO A 57 4.91 -14.41 19.05
N THR A 58 4.24 -13.57 18.27
CA THR A 58 2.80 -13.32 18.42
C THR A 58 1.97 -14.60 18.24
N TYR A 59 2.24 -15.37 17.20
CA TYR A 59 1.55 -16.65 16.96
C TYR A 59 1.74 -17.63 18.14
N LYS A 60 2.97 -17.75 18.63
CA LYS A 60 3.30 -18.62 19.78
C LYS A 60 2.61 -18.16 21.07
N GLN A 61 2.55 -16.85 21.33
CA GLN A 61 1.82 -16.31 22.49
C GLN A 61 0.33 -16.63 22.42
N ILE A 62 -0.29 -16.47 21.25
CA ILE A 62 -1.71 -16.82 21.06
C ILE A 62 -1.94 -18.32 21.23
N TYR A 63 -1.06 -19.16 20.67
CA TYR A 63 -1.09 -20.61 20.83
C TYR A 63 -1.02 -21.03 22.30
N ASN A 64 -0.20 -20.37 23.10
CA ASN A 64 -0.04 -20.61 24.54
C ASN A 64 -1.14 -19.94 25.41
N GLY A 65 -2.18 -19.36 24.81
CA GLY A 65 -3.30 -18.76 25.55
C GLY A 65 -3.02 -17.35 26.13
N THR A 66 -1.92 -16.71 25.77
CA THR A 66 -1.52 -15.36 26.25
C THR A 66 -1.45 -14.35 25.11
N PRO A 67 -2.58 -14.06 24.41
CA PRO A 67 -2.56 -13.17 23.24
C PRO A 67 -2.14 -11.75 23.63
N PRO A 68 -1.22 -11.13 22.88
CA PRO A 68 -0.87 -9.74 23.09
C PRO A 68 -2.01 -8.81 22.63
N PRO A 69 -2.08 -7.56 23.10
CA PRO A 69 -3.02 -6.57 22.59
C PRO A 69 -2.79 -6.33 21.09
N MET A 70 -3.79 -6.62 20.27
CA MET A 70 -3.71 -6.51 18.81
C MET A 70 -5.08 -6.33 18.15
N GLU A 71 -5.06 -6.09 16.86
CA GLU A 71 -6.26 -5.87 16.07
C GLU A 71 -7.14 -7.14 15.99
N PRO A 72 -8.47 -7.00 16.08
CA PRO A 72 -9.38 -8.13 16.32
C PRO A 72 -9.42 -9.13 15.15
N ILE A 73 -9.41 -8.67 13.89
CA ILE A 73 -9.45 -9.58 12.74
C ILE A 73 -8.13 -10.33 12.60
N PHE A 74 -6.99 -9.67 12.86
CA PHE A 74 -5.71 -10.35 12.81
C PHE A 74 -5.55 -11.37 13.96
N LEU A 75 -6.06 -11.06 15.17
CA LEU A 75 -6.12 -12.02 16.27
C LEU A 75 -7.00 -13.22 15.92
N TRP A 76 -8.20 -12.97 15.38
CA TRP A 76 -9.11 -14.03 14.94
C TRP A 76 -8.47 -14.92 13.88
N LEU A 77 -7.77 -14.33 12.90
CA LEU A 77 -7.09 -15.06 11.84
C LEU A 77 -5.98 -15.98 12.39
N ASN A 78 -5.20 -15.49 13.36
CA ASN A 78 -4.21 -16.33 14.04
C ASN A 78 -4.86 -17.49 14.78
N LYS A 79 -5.96 -17.27 15.51
CA LYS A 79 -6.70 -18.34 16.18
C LYS A 79 -7.21 -19.38 15.19
N LEU A 80 -7.79 -18.92 14.07
CA LEU A 80 -8.22 -19.80 13.00
C LEU A 80 -7.07 -20.67 12.45
N CYS A 81 -5.90 -20.06 12.22
CA CYS A 81 -4.70 -20.81 11.81
C CYS A 81 -4.27 -21.84 12.86
N ILE A 82 -4.36 -21.51 14.14
CA ILE A 82 -4.03 -22.41 15.25
C ILE A 82 -5.02 -23.58 15.31
N ASP A 83 -6.30 -23.32 15.13
CA ASP A 83 -7.34 -24.37 15.14
C ASP A 83 -7.12 -25.41 14.04
N PHE A 84 -6.63 -25.00 12.85
CA PHE A 84 -6.39 -25.90 11.73
C PHE A 84 -4.97 -26.47 11.68
N ALA A 85 -3.95 -25.73 12.13
CA ALA A 85 -2.54 -26.07 11.94
C ALA A 85 -1.74 -26.20 13.24
N GLY A 86 -2.36 -26.00 14.40
CA GLY A 86 -1.73 -26.12 15.71
C GLY A 86 -0.55 -25.17 15.88
N SER A 87 0.59 -25.69 16.28
CA SER A 87 1.81 -24.90 16.52
C SER A 87 2.55 -24.47 15.24
N TRP A 88 2.08 -24.88 14.06
CA TRP A 88 2.74 -24.57 12.78
C TRP A 88 2.49 -23.11 12.37
N TYR A 89 3.32 -22.22 12.88
CA TYR A 89 3.20 -20.76 12.67
C TYR A 89 3.33 -20.30 11.21
N GLN A 90 3.83 -21.16 10.29
CA GLN A 90 3.89 -20.83 8.86
C GLN A 90 2.50 -20.61 8.26
N SER A 91 1.48 -21.22 8.85
CA SER A 91 0.07 -21.09 8.41
C SER A 91 -0.39 -19.63 8.34
N ILE A 92 0.01 -18.75 9.28
CA ILE A 92 -0.40 -17.36 9.27
C ILE A 92 0.23 -16.59 8.08
N PHE A 93 1.47 -16.92 7.70
CA PHE A 93 2.12 -16.30 6.53
C PHE A 93 1.47 -16.76 5.22
N ILE A 94 1.08 -18.03 5.13
CA ILE A 94 0.38 -18.57 3.96
C ILE A 94 -0.97 -17.88 3.80
N VAL A 95 -1.78 -17.83 4.86
CA VAL A 95 -3.13 -17.24 4.81
C VAL A 95 -3.08 -15.73 4.54
N THR A 96 -2.21 -14.99 5.22
CA THR A 96 -2.07 -13.55 5.02
C THR A 96 -1.55 -13.21 3.62
N SER A 97 -0.64 -14.03 3.07
CA SER A 97 -0.14 -13.84 1.71
C SER A 97 -1.23 -14.12 0.66
N PHE A 98 -2.05 -15.16 0.87
CA PHE A 98 -3.19 -15.44 0.00
C PHE A 98 -4.16 -14.25 -0.04
N ILE A 99 -4.52 -13.72 1.13
CA ILE A 99 -5.41 -12.55 1.24
C ILE A 99 -4.78 -11.34 0.55
N PHE A 100 -3.52 -11.01 0.88
CA PHE A 100 -2.85 -9.82 0.35
C PHE A 100 -2.73 -9.87 -1.17
N ILE A 101 -2.17 -10.95 -1.72
CA ILE A 101 -1.98 -11.08 -3.16
C ILE A 101 -3.33 -11.12 -3.88
N GLY A 102 -4.34 -11.78 -3.30
CA GLY A 102 -5.69 -11.80 -3.85
C GLY A 102 -6.33 -10.42 -3.95
N LEU A 103 -6.20 -9.61 -2.90
CA LEU A 103 -6.71 -8.22 -2.90
C LEU A 103 -6.00 -7.35 -3.95
N ILE A 104 -4.66 -7.41 -4.01
CA ILE A 104 -3.89 -6.69 -5.04
C ILE A 104 -4.30 -7.13 -6.44
N TYR A 105 -4.55 -8.41 -6.62
CA TYR A 105 -5.00 -8.96 -7.88
C TYR A 105 -6.34 -8.39 -8.33
N ILE A 106 -7.32 -8.34 -7.40
CA ILE A 106 -8.63 -7.72 -7.65
C ILE A 106 -8.43 -6.26 -8.09
N VAL A 107 -7.53 -5.53 -7.44
CA VAL A 107 -7.27 -4.12 -7.76
C VAL A 107 -6.65 -4.00 -9.16
N ILE A 108 -5.57 -4.71 -9.46
CA ILE A 108 -4.89 -4.65 -10.77
C ILE A 108 -5.85 -5.02 -11.91
N TYR A 109 -6.70 -6.02 -11.68
CA TYR A 109 -7.64 -6.48 -12.71
C TYR A 109 -8.74 -5.46 -13.02
N ASN A 110 -9.21 -4.72 -12.01
CA ASN A 110 -10.33 -3.78 -12.14
C ASN A 110 -9.90 -2.33 -12.42
N MET A 111 -8.61 -1.99 -12.30
CA MET A 111 -8.12 -0.66 -12.65
C MET A 111 -8.17 -0.43 -14.16
N PRO A 112 -8.62 0.75 -14.62
CA PRO A 112 -8.76 1.05 -16.05
C PRO A 112 -7.44 1.48 -16.70
N CYS A 113 -6.33 0.82 -16.39
CA CYS A 113 -5.03 1.12 -17.01
C CYS A 113 -4.21 -0.16 -17.25
N SER A 114 -3.08 -0.04 -17.94
CA SER A 114 -2.23 -1.17 -18.33
C SER A 114 -1.89 -2.07 -17.14
N LYS A 115 -2.32 -3.34 -17.22
CA LYS A 115 -2.04 -4.36 -16.20
C LYS A 115 -0.54 -4.62 -16.06
N VAL A 116 0.22 -4.52 -17.15
CA VAL A 116 1.69 -4.62 -17.15
C VAL A 116 2.29 -3.50 -16.31
N LEU A 117 1.86 -2.26 -16.55
CA LEU A 117 2.39 -1.09 -15.85
C LEU A 117 2.06 -1.14 -14.35
N LEU A 118 0.84 -1.55 -14.00
CA LEU A 118 0.42 -1.76 -12.60
C LEU A 118 1.23 -2.87 -11.92
N THR A 119 1.42 -4.01 -12.61
CA THR A 119 2.16 -5.14 -12.05
C THR A 119 3.63 -4.80 -11.80
N VAL A 120 4.29 -4.15 -12.77
CA VAL A 120 5.68 -3.70 -12.58
C VAL A 120 5.77 -2.68 -11.44
N SER A 121 4.85 -1.74 -11.40
CA SER A 121 4.79 -0.72 -10.35
C SER A 121 4.58 -1.33 -8.96
N PHE A 122 3.72 -2.35 -8.84
CA PHE A 122 3.51 -3.10 -7.60
C PHE A 122 4.75 -3.89 -7.17
N LEU A 123 5.32 -4.66 -8.08
CA LEU A 123 6.45 -5.55 -7.78
C LEU A 123 7.75 -4.78 -7.56
N CYS A 124 8.04 -3.82 -8.43
CA CYS A 124 9.31 -3.11 -8.46
C CYS A 124 9.28 -1.76 -7.72
N GLY A 125 8.09 -1.16 -7.53
CA GLY A 125 7.92 0.08 -6.78
C GLY A 125 8.00 -0.07 -5.25
N GLY A 126 8.30 -1.28 -4.75
CA GLY A 126 8.59 -1.55 -3.34
C GLY A 126 7.41 -2.08 -2.52
N TYR A 127 6.16 -2.04 -3.02
CA TYR A 127 5.01 -2.48 -2.23
C TYR A 127 5.08 -4.00 -1.92
N PHE A 128 5.40 -4.83 -2.91
CA PHE A 128 5.48 -6.28 -2.73
C PHE A 128 6.53 -6.68 -1.68
N LEU A 129 7.76 -6.18 -1.79
CA LEU A 129 8.83 -6.52 -0.84
C LEU A 129 8.58 -5.89 0.54
N TYR A 130 7.98 -4.71 0.62
CA TYR A 130 7.61 -4.07 1.87
C TYR A 130 6.56 -4.88 2.65
N SER A 131 5.67 -5.60 1.95
CA SER A 131 4.64 -6.44 2.56
C SER A 131 5.20 -7.60 3.41
N PHE A 132 6.47 -7.97 3.24
CA PHE A 132 7.08 -9.04 4.02
C PHE A 132 7.33 -8.64 5.49
N ASN A 133 7.42 -7.34 5.77
CA ASN A 133 7.57 -6.83 7.12
C ASN A 133 6.23 -6.42 7.73
N VAL A 134 5.56 -5.46 7.14
CA VAL A 134 4.35 -4.85 7.70
C VAL A 134 3.07 -5.51 7.19
N VAL A 135 2.96 -6.84 7.31
CA VAL A 135 1.88 -7.67 6.74
C VAL A 135 0.49 -7.12 7.05
N ARG A 136 0.20 -6.75 8.30
CA ARG A 136 -1.11 -6.21 8.72
C ARG A 136 -1.45 -4.91 8.02
N GLN A 137 -0.49 -3.98 7.97
CA GLN A 137 -0.67 -2.67 7.33
C GLN A 137 -0.85 -2.79 5.83
N THR A 138 -0.10 -3.68 5.17
CA THR A 138 -0.20 -3.85 3.71
C THR A 138 -1.50 -4.52 3.29
N ILE A 139 -2.05 -5.45 4.09
CA ILE A 139 -3.41 -5.98 3.88
C ILE A 139 -4.44 -4.85 4.04
N ALA A 140 -4.32 -4.03 5.08
CA ALA A 140 -5.22 -2.91 5.30
C ALA A 140 -5.17 -1.89 4.15
N THR A 141 -3.97 -1.59 3.61
CA THR A 141 -3.83 -0.73 2.43
C THR A 141 -4.40 -1.39 1.17
N ALA A 142 -4.24 -2.69 0.99
CA ALA A 142 -4.83 -3.42 -0.14
C ALA A 142 -6.37 -3.41 -0.09
N LEU A 143 -6.97 -3.55 1.10
CA LEU A 143 -8.41 -3.38 1.31
C LEU A 143 -8.88 -1.96 0.98
N PHE A 144 -8.09 -0.95 1.34
CA PHE A 144 -8.37 0.43 0.94
C PHE A 144 -8.27 0.62 -0.57
N CYS A 145 -7.30 0.02 -1.25
CA CYS A 145 -7.26 0.03 -2.72
C CYS A 145 -8.53 -0.59 -3.33
N CYS A 146 -9.04 -1.68 -2.77
CA CYS A 146 -10.33 -2.24 -3.18
C CYS A 146 -11.49 -1.27 -2.90
N ALA A 147 -11.46 -0.54 -1.77
CA ALA A 147 -12.48 0.46 -1.45
C ALA A 147 -12.50 1.60 -2.47
N LEU A 148 -11.34 2.02 -3.02
CA LEU A 148 -11.28 3.04 -4.07
C LEU A 148 -12.06 2.66 -5.33
N LEU A 149 -12.13 1.36 -5.69
CA LEU A 149 -12.94 0.88 -6.81
C LEU A 149 -14.44 1.14 -6.58
N PHE A 150 -14.89 1.07 -5.33
CA PHE A 150 -16.28 1.38 -4.98
C PHE A 150 -16.52 2.88 -4.83
N VAL A 151 -15.52 3.65 -4.39
CA VAL A 151 -15.59 5.13 -4.34
C VAL A 151 -15.79 5.67 -5.75
N GLU A 152 -15.03 5.20 -6.72
CA GLU A 152 -15.16 5.60 -8.12
C GLU A 152 -16.56 5.29 -8.67
N ARG A 153 -17.06 4.07 -8.48
CA ARG A 153 -18.43 3.68 -8.89
C ARG A 153 -19.51 4.52 -8.23
N ASN A 154 -19.27 4.99 -7.02
CA ASN A 154 -20.20 5.91 -6.32
C ASN A 154 -20.21 7.30 -6.99
N MET A 155 -19.07 7.80 -7.44
CA MET A 155 -18.96 9.07 -8.15
C MET A 155 -19.69 9.05 -9.51
N ASP A 156 -19.73 7.92 -10.17
CA ASP A 156 -20.46 7.69 -11.43
C ASP A 156 -21.99 7.67 -11.23
N GLY A 157 -22.46 7.77 -10.00
CA GLY A 157 -23.90 7.86 -9.66
C GLY A 157 -24.66 6.54 -9.72
N LYS A 158 -24.07 5.47 -10.25
CA LYS A 158 -24.67 4.15 -10.33
C LYS A 158 -24.55 3.43 -8.98
N LYS A 159 -25.71 3.08 -8.37
CA LYS A 159 -25.77 2.34 -7.08
C LYS A 159 -25.03 3.05 -5.92
N ARG A 160 -25.20 4.36 -5.85
CA ARG A 160 -24.45 5.26 -4.95
C ARG A 160 -24.35 4.78 -3.49
N LEU A 161 -25.47 4.46 -2.85
CA LEU A 161 -25.48 4.05 -1.44
C LEU A 161 -24.79 2.69 -1.21
N GLN A 162 -25.02 1.73 -2.10
CA GLN A 162 -24.42 0.39 -1.99
C GLN A 162 -22.91 0.44 -2.15
N SER A 163 -22.41 1.22 -3.12
CA SER A 163 -20.96 1.38 -3.34
C SER A 163 -20.29 2.07 -2.16
N LEU A 164 -20.92 3.10 -1.60
CA LEU A 164 -20.41 3.79 -0.42
C LEU A 164 -20.37 2.85 0.81
N PHE A 165 -21.44 2.10 1.04
CA PHE A 165 -21.49 1.11 2.11
C PHE A 165 -20.38 0.05 1.95
N ALA A 166 -20.17 -0.47 0.73
CA ALA A 166 -19.10 -1.43 0.46
C ALA A 166 -17.71 -0.84 0.72
N ALA A 167 -17.47 0.42 0.30
CA ALA A 167 -16.20 1.09 0.55
C ALA A 167 -15.92 1.24 2.07
N PHE A 168 -16.90 1.71 2.84
CA PHE A 168 -16.74 1.84 4.29
C PHE A 168 -16.63 0.50 5.00
N SER A 169 -17.34 -0.54 4.53
CA SER A 169 -17.20 -1.90 5.07
C SER A 169 -15.78 -2.46 4.86
N LEU A 170 -15.19 -2.24 3.68
CA LEU A 170 -13.80 -2.64 3.43
C LEU A 170 -12.81 -1.91 4.33
N VAL A 171 -13.03 -0.61 4.59
CA VAL A 171 -12.19 0.14 5.54
C VAL A 171 -12.41 -0.35 6.97
N ALA A 172 -13.63 -0.70 7.38
CA ALA A 172 -13.86 -1.30 8.70
C ALA A 172 -13.11 -2.62 8.87
N ILE A 173 -13.10 -3.48 7.83
CA ILE A 173 -12.29 -4.69 7.81
C ILE A 173 -10.80 -4.35 7.87
N ALA A 174 -10.33 -3.34 7.14
CA ALA A 174 -8.95 -2.89 7.16
C ALA A 174 -8.49 -2.47 8.56
N VAL A 175 -9.33 -1.75 9.31
CA VAL A 175 -9.09 -1.39 10.72
C VAL A 175 -8.95 -2.62 11.62
N GLY A 176 -9.71 -3.66 11.35
CA GLY A 176 -9.59 -4.94 12.04
C GLY A 176 -8.26 -5.68 11.79
N PHE A 177 -7.56 -5.36 10.70
CA PHE A 177 -6.19 -5.82 10.44
C PHE A 177 -5.13 -4.86 10.99
N HIS A 178 -5.37 -3.54 10.93
CA HIS A 178 -4.41 -2.55 11.39
C HIS A 178 -5.09 -1.23 11.77
N TYR A 179 -4.98 -0.84 13.04
CA TYR A 179 -5.70 0.32 13.59
C TYR A 179 -5.40 1.65 12.86
N SER A 180 -4.19 1.85 12.30
CA SER A 180 -3.89 3.08 11.56
C SER A 180 -4.77 3.25 10.30
N ALA A 181 -5.42 2.19 9.80
CA ALA A 181 -6.38 2.26 8.71
C ALA A 181 -7.65 3.07 9.05
N LEU A 182 -7.87 3.43 10.32
CA LEU A 182 -8.92 4.39 10.72
C LEU A 182 -8.85 5.70 9.91
N ILE A 183 -7.64 6.13 9.51
CA ILE A 183 -7.47 7.33 8.69
C ILE A 183 -8.23 7.22 7.37
N TYR A 184 -8.41 6.04 6.82
CA TYR A 184 -9.08 5.84 5.54
C TYR A 184 -10.58 6.18 5.56
N PHE A 185 -11.24 6.18 6.74
CA PHE A 185 -12.61 6.70 6.86
C PHE A 185 -12.68 8.19 6.52
N ILE A 186 -11.69 8.94 7.04
CA ILE A 186 -11.57 10.38 6.75
C ILE A 186 -11.18 10.57 5.29
N VAL A 187 -10.20 9.78 4.82
CA VAL A 187 -9.71 9.87 3.43
C VAL A 187 -10.85 9.68 2.45
N ILE A 188 -11.67 8.61 2.57
CA ILE A 188 -12.81 8.38 1.66
C ILE A 188 -13.73 9.59 1.57
N THR A 189 -14.07 10.21 2.70
CA THR A 189 -14.94 11.40 2.69
C THR A 189 -14.29 12.58 1.97
N LEU A 190 -12.99 12.76 2.13
CA LEU A 190 -12.24 13.85 1.52
C LEU A 190 -11.95 13.61 0.02
N LEU A 191 -12.06 12.37 -0.49
CA LEU A 191 -11.87 12.08 -1.92
C LEU A 191 -12.94 12.75 -2.81
N TYR A 192 -14.08 13.13 -2.25
CA TYR A 192 -15.15 13.84 -2.97
C TYR A 192 -14.94 15.36 -3.07
N LEU A 193 -13.89 15.90 -2.47
CA LEU A 193 -13.60 17.32 -2.54
C LEU A 193 -13.31 17.77 -3.98
N ARG A 194 -13.87 18.92 -4.35
CA ARG A 194 -13.59 19.61 -5.60
C ARG A 194 -13.23 21.06 -5.25
N LEU A 195 -11.95 21.28 -4.93
CA LEU A 195 -11.44 22.59 -4.54
C LEU A 195 -10.69 23.25 -5.70
N ASP A 196 -10.63 24.55 -5.70
CA ASP A 196 -9.79 25.30 -6.63
C ASP A 196 -8.30 25.08 -6.34
N LYS A 197 -7.46 25.18 -7.39
CA LYS A 197 -6.00 25.02 -7.27
C LYS A 197 -5.40 25.91 -6.18
N LYS A 198 -5.87 27.16 -6.06
CA LYS A 198 -5.41 28.11 -5.03
C LYS A 198 -5.72 27.60 -3.62
N ILE A 199 -6.89 27.01 -3.40
CA ILE A 199 -7.29 26.46 -2.10
C ILE A 199 -6.41 25.25 -1.75
N TYR A 200 -6.17 24.32 -2.69
CA TYR A 200 -5.25 23.19 -2.47
C TYR A 200 -3.85 23.65 -2.07
N LEU A 201 -3.30 24.65 -2.78
CA LEU A 201 -1.98 25.21 -2.48
C LEU A 201 -1.96 25.89 -1.10
N SER A 202 -2.97 26.72 -0.82
CA SER A 202 -3.06 27.42 0.47
C SER A 202 -3.14 26.43 1.63
N LEU A 203 -3.96 25.39 1.52
CA LEU A 203 -4.10 24.36 2.53
C LEU A 203 -2.81 23.51 2.68
N PHE A 204 -2.14 23.20 1.56
CA PHE A 204 -0.86 22.49 1.58
C PHE A 204 0.21 23.27 2.32
N PHE A 205 0.43 24.55 1.96
CA PHE A 205 1.42 25.39 2.63
C PHE A 205 1.04 25.74 4.07
N ALA A 206 -0.24 25.99 4.34
CA ALA A 206 -0.72 26.17 5.71
C ALA A 206 -0.45 24.92 6.56
N SER A 207 -0.67 23.71 6.00
CA SER A 207 -0.37 22.48 6.73
C SER A 207 1.12 22.33 7.02
N ALA A 208 2.01 22.72 6.12
CA ALA A 208 3.45 22.69 6.35
C ALA A 208 3.88 23.56 7.56
N VAL A 209 3.20 24.70 7.77
CA VAL A 209 3.42 25.58 8.93
C VAL A 209 2.74 25.05 10.20
N LEU A 210 1.54 24.50 10.08
CA LEU A 210 0.72 24.10 11.23
C LEU A 210 1.07 22.70 11.77
N VAL A 211 1.60 21.81 10.95
CA VAL A 211 1.92 20.42 11.36
C VAL A 211 2.88 20.38 12.57
N PRO A 212 3.97 21.12 12.65
CA PRO A 212 4.84 21.07 13.83
C PRO A 212 4.09 21.44 15.11
N THR A 213 3.27 22.50 15.07
CA THR A 213 2.44 22.94 16.20
C THR A 213 1.39 21.88 16.57
N PHE A 214 0.73 21.31 15.56
CA PHE A 214 -0.25 20.21 15.76
C PHE A 214 0.40 19.03 16.47
N VAL A 215 1.56 18.56 15.99
CA VAL A 215 2.28 17.44 16.61
C VAL A 215 2.69 17.75 18.04
N ALA A 216 3.16 18.98 18.31
CA ALA A 216 3.51 19.41 19.68
C ALA A 216 2.29 19.39 20.61
N VAL A 217 1.13 19.90 20.18
CA VAL A 217 -0.13 19.86 20.95
C VAL A 217 -0.57 18.41 21.21
N VAL A 218 -0.55 17.56 20.19
CA VAL A 218 -0.89 16.14 20.35
C VAL A 218 0.09 15.46 21.31
N GLY A 219 1.38 15.80 21.27
CA GLY A 219 2.38 15.32 22.22
C GLY A 219 2.03 15.66 23.67
N ILE A 220 1.57 16.87 23.94
CA ILE A 220 1.12 17.28 25.27
C ILE A 220 -0.11 16.48 25.71
N LEU A 221 -1.08 16.30 24.83
CA LEU A 221 -2.33 15.57 25.12
C LEU A 221 -2.12 14.07 25.37
N LEU A 222 -1.11 13.47 24.73
CA LEU A 222 -0.80 12.05 24.89
C LEU A 222 0.19 11.75 26.02
N LYS A 223 0.70 12.78 26.69
CA LYS A 223 1.62 12.63 27.81
C LYS A 223 0.99 11.79 28.93
N GLY A 224 1.74 10.81 29.45
CA GLY A 224 1.25 9.86 30.46
C GLY A 224 0.38 8.72 29.90
N THR A 225 0.10 8.68 28.61
CA THR A 225 -0.61 7.56 27.97
C THR A 225 0.36 6.55 27.36
N LYS A 226 -0.13 5.34 27.03
CA LYS A 226 0.65 4.34 26.28
C LYS A 226 1.13 4.83 24.89
N TYR A 227 0.58 5.93 24.42
CA TYR A 227 0.90 6.52 23.12
C TYR A 227 1.97 7.62 23.19
N GLU A 228 2.41 8.01 24.39
CA GLU A 228 3.46 9.02 24.58
C GLU A 228 4.73 8.69 23.79
N ASN A 229 5.15 7.40 23.82
CA ASN A 229 6.33 6.93 23.09
C ASN A 229 6.24 7.06 21.56
N TYR A 230 5.03 7.22 21.00
CA TYR A 230 4.85 7.47 19.56
C TYR A 230 5.17 8.91 19.16
N ILE A 231 5.22 9.84 20.11
CA ILE A 231 5.46 11.26 19.84
C ILE A 231 6.77 11.75 20.48
N SER A 232 7.08 11.28 21.69
CA SER A 232 8.26 11.71 22.46
C SER A 232 9.32 10.63 22.61
N GLY A 233 9.11 9.45 22.03
CA GLY A 233 9.97 8.28 22.23
C GLY A 233 11.33 8.38 21.57
N TYR A 234 12.25 7.56 22.03
CA TYR A 234 13.69 7.46 21.73
C TYR A 234 14.05 7.05 20.28
N TRP A 235 13.10 7.13 19.34
CA TRP A 235 13.28 6.73 17.95
C TRP A 235 13.14 7.92 16.98
N PRO A 236 13.99 8.94 17.05
CA PRO A 236 13.97 9.98 16.06
C PRO A 236 14.94 9.62 14.93
N ASP A 237 14.47 8.98 13.90
CA ASP A 237 15.14 9.11 12.63
C ASP A 237 14.14 9.72 11.61
N PRO A 238 13.98 11.06 11.62
CA PRO A 238 13.15 11.77 10.65
C PRO A 238 13.57 11.48 9.21
N SER A 239 14.84 11.08 8.99
CA SER A 239 15.37 10.77 7.66
C SER A 239 14.62 9.62 6.98
N ARG A 240 14.07 8.68 7.76
CA ARG A 240 13.31 7.54 7.21
C ARG A 240 11.90 7.90 6.72
N ALA A 241 11.32 9.00 7.18
CA ALA A 241 10.05 9.47 6.64
C ALA A 241 10.22 10.08 5.24
N PHE A 242 11.42 10.54 4.89
CA PHE A 242 11.79 11.11 3.60
C PHE A 242 12.34 10.04 2.65
N SER A 243 11.52 9.06 2.33
CA SER A 243 11.86 8.08 1.29
C SER A 243 11.67 8.69 -0.10
N LEU A 244 12.40 8.15 -1.08
CA LEU A 244 12.22 8.53 -2.48
C LEU A 244 10.78 8.30 -2.95
N SER A 245 10.12 7.26 -2.42
CA SER A 245 8.69 6.99 -2.68
C SER A 245 7.78 8.07 -2.10
N SER A 246 8.11 8.62 -0.92
CA SER A 246 7.37 9.74 -0.31
C SER A 246 7.54 11.02 -1.11
N LEU A 247 8.78 11.32 -1.55
CA LEU A 247 9.06 12.46 -2.42
C LEU A 247 8.31 12.37 -3.75
N LEU A 248 8.32 11.20 -4.36
CA LEU A 248 7.58 10.94 -5.59
C LEU A 248 6.08 11.15 -5.38
N PHE A 249 5.54 10.71 -4.24
CA PHE A 249 4.12 10.90 -3.91
C PHE A 249 3.76 12.39 -3.77
N VAL A 250 4.57 13.15 -3.04
CA VAL A 250 4.38 14.61 -2.90
C VAL A 250 4.58 15.32 -4.25
N GLY A 251 5.56 14.91 -5.04
CA GLY A 251 5.77 15.45 -6.40
C GLY A 251 4.54 15.24 -7.29
N PHE A 252 3.93 14.07 -7.23
CA PHE A 252 2.71 13.78 -7.99
C PHE A 252 1.48 14.57 -7.50
N PHE A 253 1.44 15.04 -6.25
CA PHE A 253 0.43 16.03 -5.84
C PHE A 253 0.48 17.26 -6.74
N PHE A 254 1.66 17.84 -6.96
CA PHE A 254 1.81 19.01 -7.83
C PHE A 254 1.52 18.66 -9.30
N VAL A 255 1.94 17.49 -9.77
CA VAL A 255 1.62 17.02 -11.12
C VAL A 255 0.11 16.97 -11.32
N TYR A 256 -0.64 16.31 -10.45
CA TYR A 256 -2.10 16.25 -10.51
C TYR A 256 -2.77 17.62 -10.33
N LEU A 257 -2.21 18.48 -9.48
CA LEU A 257 -2.74 19.82 -9.23
C LEU A 257 -2.64 20.75 -10.44
N PHE A 258 -1.52 20.69 -11.16
CA PHE A 258 -1.27 21.56 -12.32
C PHE A 258 -1.76 20.97 -13.64
N THR A 259 -2.18 19.72 -13.66
CA THR A 259 -2.84 19.10 -14.81
C THR A 259 -4.34 19.40 -14.78
N GLU A 260 -4.90 19.69 -15.94
CA GLU A 260 -6.35 19.82 -16.10
C GLU A 260 -6.97 18.44 -16.20
N SER A 261 -7.99 18.17 -15.37
CA SER A 261 -8.73 16.91 -15.45
C SER A 261 -9.55 16.89 -16.72
N LYS A 262 -9.68 15.70 -17.33
CA LYS A 262 -10.69 15.46 -18.35
C LYS A 262 -12.07 15.55 -17.71
N GLU A 263 -13.06 15.86 -18.54
CA GLU A 263 -14.45 15.91 -18.11
C GLU A 263 -14.85 14.54 -17.51
N ASP A 264 -15.52 14.56 -16.36
CA ASP A 264 -16.00 13.37 -15.62
C ASP A 264 -14.93 12.30 -15.28
N ASP A 265 -13.65 12.65 -15.25
CA ASP A 265 -12.61 11.73 -14.82
C ASP A 265 -12.57 11.60 -13.28
N HIS A 266 -13.32 10.61 -12.78
CA HIS A 266 -13.42 10.34 -11.35
C HIS A 266 -12.10 9.84 -10.76
N TRP A 267 -11.34 8.98 -11.48
CA TRP A 267 -10.05 8.50 -11.03
C TRP A 267 -9.02 9.61 -10.86
N PHE A 268 -9.00 10.58 -11.80
CA PHE A 268 -8.13 11.74 -11.65
C PHE A 268 -8.42 12.52 -10.38
N ASN A 269 -9.70 12.79 -10.08
CA ASN A 269 -10.11 13.50 -8.88
C ASN A 269 -9.76 12.72 -7.60
N ILE A 270 -9.98 11.39 -7.60
CA ILE A 270 -9.59 10.51 -6.51
C ILE A 270 -8.08 10.60 -6.26
N PHE A 271 -7.26 10.43 -7.29
CA PHE A 271 -5.80 10.46 -7.12
C PHE A 271 -5.27 11.83 -6.76
N ARG A 272 -5.81 12.92 -7.31
CA ARG A 272 -5.46 14.28 -6.90
C ARG A 272 -5.69 14.50 -5.41
N ASN A 273 -6.90 14.16 -4.92
CA ASN A 273 -7.24 14.30 -3.51
C ASN A 273 -6.40 13.38 -2.62
N LEU A 274 -6.18 12.14 -3.06
CA LEU A 274 -5.34 11.17 -2.37
C LEU A 274 -3.91 11.68 -2.20
N HIS A 275 -3.31 12.22 -3.27
CA HIS A 275 -1.97 12.83 -3.23
C HIS A 275 -1.94 14.08 -2.34
N PHE A 276 -2.98 14.91 -2.35
CA PHE A 276 -3.10 16.05 -1.45
C PHE A 276 -3.11 15.63 0.02
N ILE A 277 -4.05 14.75 0.39
CA ILE A 277 -4.22 14.29 1.77
C ILE A 277 -2.98 13.52 2.25
N GLY A 278 -2.46 12.62 1.40
CA GLY A 278 -1.28 11.83 1.71
C GLY A 278 -0.02 12.69 1.83
N SER A 279 0.10 13.78 1.08
CA SER A 279 1.22 14.72 1.24
C SER A 279 1.20 15.41 2.61
N ILE A 280 0.01 15.77 3.11
CA ILE A 280 -0.13 16.29 4.48
C ILE A 280 0.21 15.21 5.51
N ALA A 281 -0.25 13.98 5.30
CA ALA A 281 0.06 12.86 6.19
C ALA A 281 1.57 12.54 6.21
N ILE A 282 2.25 12.64 5.07
CA ILE A 282 3.71 12.48 4.97
C ILE A 282 4.42 13.59 5.75
N MET A 283 3.95 14.84 5.64
CA MET A 283 4.50 15.95 6.44
C MET A 283 4.33 15.70 7.95
N ILE A 284 3.17 15.24 8.39
CA ILE A 284 2.97 14.85 9.80
C ILE A 284 3.97 13.76 10.18
N GLY A 285 4.18 12.79 9.31
CA GLY A 285 5.14 11.70 9.51
C GLY A 285 6.59 12.14 9.74
N LEU A 286 6.98 13.35 9.30
CA LEU A 286 8.33 13.91 9.54
C LEU A 286 8.57 14.30 11.00
N PHE A 287 7.52 14.54 11.76
CA PHE A 287 7.59 15.07 13.13
C PHE A 287 7.25 14.05 14.21
N ILE A 288 6.89 12.82 13.82
CA ILE A 288 6.54 11.75 14.76
C ILE A 288 7.47 10.55 14.61
N PRO A 289 7.89 9.92 15.70
CA PRO A 289 8.55 8.62 15.66
C PRO A 289 7.68 7.61 14.89
N LEU A 290 8.32 6.75 14.11
CA LEU A 290 7.61 5.80 13.23
C LEU A 290 6.71 6.46 12.15
N GLY A 291 6.88 7.76 11.87
CA GLY A 291 6.12 8.48 10.85
C GLY A 291 6.19 7.87 9.46
N GLN A 292 7.25 7.13 9.16
CA GLN A 292 7.32 6.32 7.93
C GLN A 292 6.15 5.33 7.79
N ARG A 293 5.56 4.83 8.90
CA ARG A 293 4.39 3.95 8.84
C ARG A 293 3.13 4.69 8.40
N VAL A 294 2.97 5.95 8.84
CA VAL A 294 1.89 6.82 8.38
C VAL A 294 2.10 7.15 6.90
N SER A 295 3.31 7.54 6.53
CA SER A 295 3.66 7.84 5.14
C SER A 295 3.42 6.64 4.22
N ALA A 296 3.72 5.42 4.68
CA ALA A 296 3.54 4.19 3.91
C ALA A 296 2.08 3.89 3.56
N LEU A 297 1.11 4.32 4.37
CA LEU A 297 -0.31 4.20 4.05
C LEU A 297 -0.67 4.90 2.73
N PHE A 298 0.12 5.90 2.33
CA PHE A 298 -0.13 6.72 1.16
C PHE A 298 0.85 6.45 0.01
N TYR A 299 2.17 6.51 0.24
CA TYR A 299 3.11 6.37 -0.88
C TYR A 299 3.09 4.98 -1.53
N LEU A 300 2.63 3.95 -0.82
CA LEU A 300 2.39 2.64 -1.43
C LEU A 300 1.35 2.71 -2.55
N LEU A 301 0.44 3.70 -2.53
CA LEU A 301 -0.59 3.90 -3.56
C LEU A 301 -0.04 4.47 -4.88
N ASN A 302 1.24 4.86 -4.92
CA ASN A 302 1.92 5.27 -6.16
C ASN A 302 1.79 4.20 -7.27
N PHE A 303 1.67 2.91 -6.91
CA PHE A 303 1.54 1.84 -7.88
C PHE A 303 0.25 1.89 -8.71
N LEU A 304 -0.76 2.64 -8.26
CA LEU A 304 -2.01 2.88 -8.97
C LEU A 304 -2.01 4.23 -9.68
N SER A 305 -1.68 5.28 -8.94
CA SER A 305 -1.86 6.66 -9.39
C SER A 305 -0.90 7.06 -10.50
N ILE A 306 0.36 6.63 -10.42
CA ILE A 306 1.36 7.00 -11.44
C ILE A 306 1.10 6.27 -12.77
N PRO A 307 0.87 4.94 -12.80
CA PRO A 307 0.44 4.24 -14.01
C PRO A 307 -0.80 4.87 -14.66
N TYR A 308 -1.80 5.21 -13.84
CA TYR A 308 -3.00 5.88 -14.33
C TYR A 308 -2.70 7.21 -15.01
N TYR A 309 -1.89 8.06 -14.36
CA TYR A 309 -1.49 9.34 -14.93
C TYR A 309 -0.73 9.17 -16.26
N ILE A 310 0.22 8.25 -16.32
CA ILE A 310 0.99 7.97 -17.53
C ILE A 310 0.08 7.51 -18.68
N GLU A 311 -0.90 6.67 -18.38
CA GLU A 311 -1.79 6.13 -19.40
C GLU A 311 -2.73 7.18 -20.00
N TYR A 312 -3.28 8.06 -19.16
CA TYR A 312 -4.37 8.95 -19.55
C TYR A 312 -3.98 10.42 -19.76
N TYR A 313 -2.87 10.89 -19.16
CA TYR A 313 -2.52 12.31 -19.13
C TYR A 313 -1.19 12.65 -19.83
N ILE A 314 -0.40 11.65 -20.17
CA ILE A 314 0.78 11.88 -21.01
C ILE A 314 0.37 11.81 -22.48
N THR A 315 0.84 12.82 -23.28
CA THR A 315 0.59 12.85 -24.73
C THR A 315 1.19 11.63 -25.42
N GLU A 316 0.55 11.13 -26.48
CA GLU A 316 1.01 9.94 -27.22
C GLU A 316 2.46 10.05 -27.68
N LYS A 317 2.90 11.25 -28.09
CA LYS A 317 4.29 11.54 -28.49
C LYS A 317 5.31 11.19 -27.39
N ASN A 318 4.99 11.49 -26.13
CA ASN A 318 5.90 11.32 -25.00
C ASN A 318 5.62 10.07 -24.17
N LYS A 319 4.46 9.44 -24.37
CA LYS A 319 3.97 8.33 -23.54
C LYS A 319 4.97 7.18 -23.45
N MET A 320 5.51 6.75 -24.59
CA MET A 320 6.47 5.65 -24.63
C MET A 320 7.75 6.00 -23.85
N LEU A 321 8.29 7.19 -24.03
CA LEU A 321 9.48 7.65 -23.28
C LEU A 321 9.22 7.68 -21.78
N ILE A 322 8.11 8.26 -21.36
CA ILE A 322 7.74 8.35 -19.94
C ILE A 322 7.48 6.97 -19.33
N LYS A 323 6.82 6.04 -20.07
CA LYS A 323 6.69 4.64 -19.65
C LYS A 323 8.05 3.99 -19.40
N ILE A 324 8.99 4.12 -20.34
CA ILE A 324 10.34 3.55 -20.20
C ILE A 324 11.05 4.14 -18.98
N LEU A 325 11.05 5.47 -18.83
CA LEU A 325 11.68 6.14 -17.69
C LEU A 325 11.09 5.67 -16.36
N TYR A 326 9.77 5.58 -16.26
CA TYR A 326 9.08 5.11 -15.06
C TYR A 326 9.37 3.63 -14.74
N LEU A 327 9.33 2.75 -15.74
CA LEU A 327 9.68 1.34 -15.57
C LEU A 327 11.15 1.16 -15.15
N SER A 328 12.07 1.93 -15.76
CA SER A 328 13.48 1.94 -15.36
C SER A 328 13.67 2.41 -13.92
N PHE A 329 12.94 3.44 -13.50
CA PHE A 329 12.92 3.92 -12.13
C PHE A 329 12.42 2.84 -11.16
N CYS A 330 11.29 2.19 -11.44
CA CYS A 330 10.77 1.11 -10.60
C CYS A 330 11.79 -0.04 -10.49
N PHE A 331 12.38 -0.43 -11.61
CA PHE A 331 13.39 -1.50 -11.62
C PHE A 331 14.66 -1.12 -10.84
N PHE A 332 15.10 0.13 -10.95
CA PHE A 332 16.20 0.65 -10.13
C PHE A 332 15.86 0.57 -8.63
N MET A 333 14.66 0.98 -8.22
CA MET A 333 14.21 0.90 -6.83
C MET A 333 14.19 -0.53 -6.32
N PHE A 334 13.75 -1.48 -7.15
CA PHE A 334 13.75 -2.89 -6.83
C PHE A 334 15.17 -3.44 -6.62
N LEU A 335 16.06 -3.19 -7.56
CA LEU A 335 17.48 -3.62 -7.45
C LEU A 335 18.18 -2.96 -6.26
N HIS A 336 17.94 -1.68 -6.03
CA HIS A 336 18.47 -0.97 -4.85
C HIS A 336 17.98 -1.63 -3.55
N THR A 337 16.66 -1.94 -3.43
CA THR A 337 16.11 -2.61 -2.25
C THR A 337 16.76 -3.97 -2.00
N LEU A 338 17.03 -4.74 -3.07
CA LEU A 338 17.76 -6.01 -2.97
C LEU A 338 19.23 -5.81 -2.59
N ALA A 339 19.90 -4.82 -3.16
CA ALA A 339 21.32 -4.56 -2.94
C ALA A 339 21.63 -4.12 -1.50
N VAL A 340 20.78 -3.25 -0.94
CA VAL A 340 20.92 -2.79 0.45
C VAL A 340 20.30 -3.75 1.47
N ASN A 341 19.71 -4.87 1.00
CA ASN A 341 18.91 -5.77 1.82
C ASN A 341 17.85 -5.03 2.64
N GLY A 342 17.24 -4.05 2.04
CA GLY A 342 16.16 -3.30 2.64
C GLY A 342 15.06 -4.25 3.12
N ASN A 343 14.59 -4.08 4.33
CA ASN A 343 13.57 -4.92 4.95
C ASN A 343 14.05 -6.34 5.37
N GLY A 344 15.35 -6.69 5.31
CA GLY A 344 15.85 -8.02 5.71
C GLY A 344 15.29 -9.16 4.85
N ILE A 345 15.19 -8.94 3.53
CA ILE A 345 14.59 -9.90 2.60
C ILE A 345 15.58 -10.93 2.05
N LEU A 346 16.86 -10.78 2.35
CA LEU A 346 17.95 -11.68 1.97
C LEU A 346 18.65 -12.23 3.22
N PRO A 347 19.14 -13.50 3.17
CA PRO A 347 18.87 -14.49 2.14
C PRO A 347 17.41 -14.94 2.11
N TYR A 348 16.92 -15.36 0.95
CA TYR A 348 15.60 -15.96 0.84
C TYR A 348 15.69 -17.46 1.10
N ASN A 349 14.84 -17.93 2.03
CA ASN A 349 14.70 -19.36 2.34
C ASN A 349 13.23 -19.75 2.22
N PHE A 350 12.96 -20.99 1.79
CA PHE A 350 11.64 -21.58 1.83
C PHE A 350 11.38 -22.25 3.20
N ALA A 351 10.14 -22.17 3.68
CA ALA A 351 9.62 -23.01 4.74
C ALA A 351 9.36 -24.40 4.15
N ILE A 352 10.23 -25.34 4.46
CA ILE A 352 10.11 -26.77 4.08
C ILE A 352 9.40 -27.52 5.22
#